data_73f47fbd65d30e9c5e095308a8a8ef4a
#
_entry.id   73f47fbd65d30e9c5e095308a8a8ef4a
#
_cell.length_a   1.000
_cell.length_b   1.000
_cell.length_c   1.000
_cell.angle_alpha   90.00
_cell.angle_beta   90.00
_cell.angle_gamma   90.00
#
_symmetry.space_group_name_H-M   'P 1'
#
loop_
_entity.id
_entity.type
_entity.pdbx_description
1 polymer ?
#
loop_
_entity_poly.entity_id
_entity_poly.type
_entity_poly.pdbx_seq_one_letter_code
_entity_poly.pdbx_strand_id
1 'polypeptide(L)' 'MESQNKQLKEILNRGSHISQLDALRWINSMRLAARIYDIKQEGFPVDSYKRKENDKYITYYYKVTENG' A
#
# COMPACT_ATOMS: atom_id res chain seq x y z
N MET A 1 -5.12 -17.57 10.09
CA MET A 1 -4.08 -16.95 9.26
C MET A 1 -4.61 -15.63 8.70
N GLU A 2 -3.91 -14.56 8.95
CA GLU A 2 -4.34 -13.27 8.44
C GLU A 2 -4.08 -13.16 6.95
N SER A 3 -5.03 -12.58 6.23
CA SER A 3 -4.85 -12.34 4.81
C SER A 3 -3.87 -11.19 4.59
N GLN A 4 -3.21 -11.19 3.44
CA GLN A 4 -2.31 -10.09 3.08
C GLN A 4 -3.08 -8.77 2.99
N ASN A 5 -4.35 -8.82 2.55
CA ASN A 5 -5.17 -7.62 2.48
C ASN A 5 -5.39 -7.01 3.86
N LYS A 6 -5.63 -7.84 4.86
CA LYS A 6 -5.81 -7.36 6.23
C LYS A 6 -4.53 -6.73 6.78
N GLN A 7 -3.40 -7.39 6.55
CA GLN A 7 -2.10 -6.86 6.98
C GLN A 7 -1.80 -5.53 6.30
N LEU A 8 -2.11 -5.43 5.01
CA LEU A 8 -1.90 -4.21 4.25
C LEU A 8 -2.74 -3.06 4.81
N LYS A 9 -4.02 -3.32 5.11
CA LYS A 9 -4.88 -2.30 5.69
C LYS A 9 -4.35 -1.80 7.03
N GLU A 10 -3.83 -2.69 7.86
CA GLU A 10 -3.27 -2.31 9.15
C GLU A 10 -2.07 -1.39 8.98
N ILE A 11 -1.19 -1.71 8.04
CA ILE A 11 -0.02 -0.87 7.76
C ILE A 11 -0.44 0.52 7.30
N LEU A 12 -1.40 0.58 6.38
CA LEU A 12 -1.90 1.85 5.85
C LEU A 12 -2.64 2.65 6.91
N ASN A 13 -3.37 1.97 7.81
CA ASN A 13 -4.09 2.64 8.89
C ASN A 13 -3.15 3.32 9.89
N ARG A 14 -1.92 2.84 10.00
CA ARG A 14 -0.91 3.47 10.86
C ARG A 14 -0.33 4.74 10.25
N GLY A 15 -0.70 5.06 9.01
CA GLY A 15 -0.14 6.19 8.30
C GLY A 15 1.12 5.86 7.53
N SER A 16 1.47 4.59 7.43
CA SER A 16 2.66 4.18 6.69
C SER A 16 2.43 4.24 5.19
N HIS A 17 3.46 4.62 4.46
CA HIS A 17 3.47 4.54 3.00
C HIS A 17 4.17 3.23 2.63
N ILE A 18 3.68 2.55 1.63
CA ILE A 18 4.21 1.24 1.27
C ILE A 18 4.50 1.16 -0.23
N SER A 19 5.70 0.68 -0.56
CA SER A 19 6.10 0.38 -1.93
C SER A 19 6.08 -1.13 -2.14
N GLN A 20 6.28 -1.56 -3.39
CA GLN A 20 6.34 -2.99 -3.69
C GLN A 20 7.45 -3.69 -2.89
N LEU A 21 8.59 -3.02 -2.73
CA LEU A 21 9.70 -3.60 -1.96
C LEU A 21 9.31 -3.75 -0.49
N ASP A 22 8.64 -2.74 0.06
CA ASP A 22 8.15 -2.81 1.44
C ASP A 22 7.12 -3.93 1.60
N ALA A 23 6.24 -4.08 0.62
CA ALA A 23 5.23 -5.15 0.66
C ALA A 23 5.89 -6.52 0.70
N LEU A 24 6.96 -6.69 -0.07
CA LEU A 24 7.69 -7.94 -0.08
C LEU A 24 8.31 -8.22 1.30
N ARG A 25 8.85 -7.20 1.94
CA ARG A 25 9.49 -7.33 3.25
C ARG A 25 8.50 -7.49 4.39
N TRP A 26 7.39 -6.74 4.34
CA TRP A 26 6.47 -6.65 5.49
C TRP A 26 5.35 -7.68 5.45
N ILE A 27 4.84 -7.97 4.27
CA ILE A 27 3.72 -8.91 4.14
C ILE A 27 3.98 -10.00 3.10
N ASN A 28 5.21 -10.10 2.63
CA ASN A 28 5.64 -11.11 1.67
C ASN A 28 4.75 -11.14 0.42
N SER A 29 4.37 -9.97 -0.06
CA SER A 29 3.53 -9.85 -1.25
C SER A 29 4.34 -9.40 -2.45
N MET A 30 4.27 -10.16 -3.52
CA MET A 30 4.93 -9.82 -4.78
C MET A 30 4.01 -9.02 -5.71
N ARG A 31 2.75 -8.84 -5.33
CA ARG A 31 1.75 -8.19 -6.18
C ARG A 31 0.99 -7.13 -5.40
N LEU A 32 1.72 -6.14 -4.93
CA LEU A 32 1.13 -5.08 -4.12
C LEU A 32 0.00 -4.35 -4.85
N ALA A 33 0.18 -4.06 -6.15
CA ALA A 33 -0.83 -3.35 -6.91
C ALA A 33 -2.16 -4.11 -6.91
N ALA A 34 -2.11 -5.44 -7.01
CA ALA A 34 -3.31 -6.26 -6.97
C ALA A 34 -3.98 -6.21 -5.60
N ARG A 35 -3.17 -6.24 -4.53
CA ARG A 35 -3.71 -6.11 -3.17
C ARG A 35 -4.36 -4.75 -2.96
N ILE A 36 -3.70 -3.69 -3.45
CA ILE A 36 -4.25 -2.34 -3.37
C ILE A 36 -5.59 -2.26 -4.11
N TYR A 37 -5.66 -2.84 -5.30
CA TYR A 37 -6.91 -2.87 -6.07
C TYR A 37 -8.02 -3.55 -5.26
N ASP A 38 -7.70 -4.68 -4.65
CA ASP A 38 -8.68 -5.44 -3.86
C ASP A 38 -9.25 -4.61 -2.71
N ILE A 39 -8.38 -3.95 -1.93
CA ILE A 39 -8.86 -3.18 -0.78
C ILE A 39 -9.61 -1.92 -1.22
N LYS A 40 -9.27 -1.36 -2.36
CA LYS A 40 -10.03 -0.22 -2.91
C LYS A 40 -11.45 -0.65 -3.27
N GLN A 41 -11.62 -1.86 -3.78
CA GLN A 41 -12.94 -2.41 -4.10
C GLN A 41 -13.78 -2.59 -2.84
N GLU A 42 -13.15 -2.77 -1.69
CA GLU A 42 -13.84 -2.88 -0.41
C GLU A 42 -14.21 -1.50 0.16
N GLY A 43 -13.84 -0.43 -0.51
CA GLY A 43 -14.11 0.93 -0.05
C GLY A 43 -12.99 1.56 0.78
N PHE A 44 -11.83 0.90 0.85
CA PHE A 44 -10.68 1.43 1.59
C PHE A 44 -10.00 2.52 0.77
N PRO A 45 -9.92 3.76 1.28
CA PRO A 45 -9.39 4.87 0.49
C PRO A 45 -7.86 4.83 0.43
N VAL A 46 -7.34 4.59 -0.76
CA VAL A 46 -5.90 4.53 -1.01
C VAL A 46 -5.56 5.38 -2.22
N ASP A 47 -4.47 6.11 -2.11
CA ASP A 47 -3.92 6.84 -3.25
C ASP A 47 -2.46 6.48 -3.40
N SER A 48 -1.82 6.98 -4.43
CA SER A 48 -0.43 6.65 -4.71
C SER A 48 0.31 7.84 -5.29
N TYR A 49 1.62 7.78 -5.18
CA TYR A 49 2.49 8.77 -5.82
C TYR A 49 3.79 8.07 -6.23
N LYS A 50 4.51 8.71 -7.14
CA LYS A 50 5.80 8.20 -7.58
C LYS A 50 6.92 9.05 -7.01
N ARG A 51 7.96 8.40 -6.55
CA ARG A 51 9.14 9.06 -6.02
C ARG A 51 10.36 8.58 -6.80
N LYS A 52 11.21 9.52 -7.20
CA LYS A 52 12.43 9.16 -7.91
C LYS A 52 13.53 8.82 -6.91
N GLU A 53 14.06 7.59 -7.02
CA GLU A 53 15.17 7.15 -6.18
C GLU A 53 16.18 6.45 -7.09
N ASN A 54 17.43 6.91 -7.05
CA ASN A 54 18.53 6.32 -7.84
C ASN A 54 18.16 6.09 -9.31
N ASP A 55 17.66 7.15 -9.96
CA ASP A 55 17.25 7.13 -11.38
C ASP A 55 16.08 6.22 -11.69
N LYS A 56 15.38 5.74 -10.68
CA LYS A 56 14.18 4.92 -10.85
C LYS A 56 13.00 5.55 -10.13
N TYR A 57 11.82 5.36 -10.70
CA TYR A 57 10.59 5.80 -10.06
C TYR A 57 9.97 4.66 -9.29
N ILE A 58 9.68 4.90 -8.01
CA ILE A 58 9.07 3.92 -7.14
C ILE A 58 7.69 4.42 -6.74
N THR A 59 6.67 3.59 -6.92
CA THR A 59 5.32 3.93 -6.54
C THR A 59 5.10 3.58 -5.08
N TYR A 60 4.60 4.56 -4.31
CA TYR A 60 4.22 4.38 -2.91
C TYR A 60 2.72 4.53 -2.78
N TYR A 61 2.13 3.71 -1.94
CA TYR A 61 0.70 3.74 -1.66
C TYR A 61 0.49 4.17 -0.22
N TYR A 62 -0.58 4.92 0.01
CA TYR A 62 -0.89 5.41 1.36
C TYR A 62 -2.40 5.56 1.52
N LYS A 63 -2.86 5.52 2.76
CA LYS A 63 -4.27 5.71 3.04
C LYS A 63 -4.59 7.20 3.00
N VAL A 64 -5.62 7.54 2.23
CA VAL A 64 -6.12 8.91 2.19
C VAL A 64 -6.88 9.19 3.47
N THR A 65 -6.47 10.21 4.22
CA THR A 65 -7.19 10.63 5.40
C THR A 65 -8.05 11.82 5.03
N GLU A 66 -9.35 11.69 5.25
CA GLU A 66 -10.22 12.83 5.08
C GLU A 66 -10.14 13.68 6.33
N ASN A 67 -9.56 14.85 6.17
CA ASN A 67 -9.67 15.86 7.20
C ASN A 67 -10.90 16.67 6.87
N GLY A 68 -11.93 16.30 7.56
CA GLY A 68 -13.17 17.08 7.44
C GLY A 68 -12.97 18.50 7.88
#